data_cf519e68e8365445e45582fcc188c28a
#
_entry.id   cf519e68e8365445e45582fcc188c28a
#
_cell.length_a   1.000
_cell.length_b   1.000
_cell.length_c   1.000
_cell.angle_alpha   90.00
_cell.angle_beta   90.00
_cell.angle_gamma   90.00
#
_symmetry.space_group_name_H-M   'P 1'
#
loop_
_entity.id
_entity.type
_entity.pdbx_description
1 polymer ?
#
loop_
_entity_poly.entity_id
_entity_poly.type
_entity_poly.pdbx_seq_one_letter_code
_entity_poly.pdbx_strand_id
1 'polypeptide(L)'
;MTTMSDTAVRDSAAPVTVVGRHCEGGDEIARDVELPDDIRPGDLLAVACTGAYHHSMGSSCNLEGRPPLVAVAGGQCQELVRRETVADLLARDRGWPGHPVTSAAS
;
A
#
# COMPACT_ATOMS: atom_id res chain seq x y z
N MET A 1 -7.08 7.35 -12.78
CA MET A 1 -7.27 6.23 -11.83
C MET A 1 -8.25 5.25 -12.45
N THR A 2 -7.97 3.96 -12.45
CA THR A 2 -8.82 2.95 -13.11
C THR A 2 -9.21 1.91 -12.07
N THR A 3 -10.49 1.57 -11.99
CA THR A 3 -10.97 0.46 -11.16
C THR A 3 -10.74 -0.86 -11.92
N MET A 4 -10.16 -1.85 -11.28
CA MET A 4 -9.98 -3.21 -11.82
C MET A 4 -11.08 -4.14 -11.30
N SER A 5 -12.31 -3.72 -11.29
CA SER A 5 -13.43 -4.60 -11.01
C SER A 5 -14.29 -4.72 -12.25
N ASP A 6 -14.66 -5.92 -12.51
CA ASP A 6 -15.44 -6.49 -13.61
C ASP A 6 -16.12 -5.51 -14.59
N THR A 7 -16.02 -5.81 -15.87
CA THR A 7 -16.28 -5.04 -17.09
C THR A 7 -17.71 -4.51 -17.31
N ALA A 8 -18.43 -4.11 -16.29
CA ALA A 8 -19.63 -3.30 -16.49
C ALA A 8 -19.21 -1.83 -16.61
N VAL A 9 -19.38 -1.25 -17.79
CA VAL A 9 -19.34 0.20 -17.98
C VAL A 9 -20.41 0.77 -17.06
N ARG A 10 -19.99 1.41 -15.98
CA ARG A 10 -20.91 2.05 -15.02
C ARG A 10 -21.21 3.45 -15.55
N ASP A 11 -22.47 3.74 -15.78
CA ASP A 11 -22.93 4.95 -16.50
C ASP A 11 -22.92 6.22 -15.64
N SER A 12 -22.68 6.12 -14.35
CA SER A 12 -22.65 7.26 -13.42
C SER A 12 -21.31 7.32 -12.68
N ALA A 13 -20.80 8.54 -12.52
CA ALA A 13 -19.58 8.83 -11.79
C ALA A 13 -19.80 9.98 -10.81
N ALA A 14 -19.09 9.95 -9.70
CA ALA A 14 -19.11 11.01 -8.70
C ALA A 14 -17.67 11.45 -8.37
N PRO A 15 -17.46 12.74 -8.09
CA PRO A 15 -16.16 13.21 -7.64
C PRO A 15 -15.88 12.72 -6.22
N VAL A 16 -14.73 12.08 -6.03
CA VAL A 16 -14.30 11.57 -4.74
C VAL A 16 -12.85 11.97 -4.46
N THR A 17 -12.51 12.06 -3.19
CA THR A 17 -11.12 12.17 -2.74
C THR A 17 -10.66 10.79 -2.25
N VAL A 18 -9.58 10.29 -2.82
CA VAL A 18 -8.96 9.03 -2.43
C VAL A 18 -7.88 9.32 -1.41
N VAL A 19 -8.02 8.76 -0.23
CA VAL A 19 -7.09 8.93 0.89
C VAL A 19 -6.45 7.59 1.24
N GLY A 20 -5.29 7.64 1.86
CA GLY A 20 -4.65 6.47 2.44
C GLY A 20 -5.25 6.10 3.81
N ARG A 21 -4.63 5.14 4.46
CA ARG A 21 -5.06 4.60 5.75
C ARG A 21 -4.27 5.11 6.95
N HIS A 22 -3.24 5.91 6.69
CA HIS A 22 -2.44 6.49 7.76
C HIS A 22 -3.24 7.55 8.51
N CYS A 23 -3.06 7.63 9.81
CA CYS A 23 -3.66 8.68 10.64
C CYS A 23 -2.86 9.98 10.49
N GLU A 24 -2.88 10.53 9.27
CA GLU A 24 -2.07 11.68 8.89
C GLU A 24 -2.80 12.48 7.79
N GLY A 25 -2.91 13.80 7.97
CA GLY A 25 -3.72 14.66 7.11
C GLY A 25 -3.19 14.85 5.68
N GLY A 26 -1.92 14.48 5.42
CA GLY A 26 -1.31 14.52 4.10
C GLY A 26 -1.42 13.19 3.33
N ASP A 27 -2.03 12.15 3.91
CA ASP A 27 -2.18 10.85 3.24
C ASP A 27 -3.35 10.88 2.23
N GLU A 28 -3.23 11.78 1.28
CA GLU A 28 -4.16 11.96 0.17
C GLU A 28 -3.50 11.53 -1.15
N ILE A 29 -4.12 10.55 -1.81
CA ILE A 29 -3.60 9.96 -3.06
C ILE A 29 -4.09 10.78 -4.26
N ALA A 30 -5.36 11.16 -4.29
CA ALA A 30 -5.95 11.92 -5.38
C ALA A 30 -7.22 12.64 -4.92
N ARG A 31 -7.42 13.87 -5.40
CA ARG A 31 -8.58 14.71 -5.09
C ARG A 31 -9.43 14.94 -6.34
N ASP A 32 -10.73 15.01 -6.15
CA ASP A 32 -11.71 15.31 -7.20
C ASP A 32 -11.57 14.39 -8.43
N VAL A 33 -11.32 13.10 -8.18
CA VAL A 33 -11.29 12.09 -9.23
C VAL A 33 -12.67 11.49 -9.43
N GLU A 34 -13.08 11.32 -10.67
CA GLU A 34 -14.35 10.67 -11.00
C GLU A 34 -14.20 9.15 -10.89
N LEU A 35 -14.95 8.56 -9.98
CA LEU A 35 -15.07 7.12 -9.82
C LEU A 35 -16.55 6.72 -9.91
N PRO A 36 -16.84 5.44 -10.22
CA PRO A 36 -18.22 4.95 -10.19
C PRO A 36 -18.90 5.30 -8.86
N ASP A 37 -20.13 5.78 -8.92
CA ASP A 37 -20.89 6.23 -7.76
C ASP A 37 -21.32 5.08 -6.83
N ASP A 38 -21.25 3.85 -7.31
CA ASP A 38 -21.53 2.62 -6.56
C ASP A 38 -20.29 1.90 -6.03
N ILE A 39 -19.14 2.57 -5.98
CA ILE A 39 -17.90 2.01 -5.42
C ILE A 39 -18.09 1.59 -3.96
N ARG A 40 -17.52 0.43 -3.59
CA ARG A 40 -17.73 -0.22 -2.27
C ARG A 40 -16.42 -0.68 -1.65
N PRO A 41 -16.42 -0.93 -0.34
CA PRO A 41 -15.33 -1.63 0.31
C PRO A 41 -15.06 -2.99 -0.37
N GLY A 42 -13.80 -3.22 -0.74
CA GLY A 42 -13.36 -4.40 -1.47
C GLY A 42 -13.09 -4.16 -2.95
N ASP A 43 -13.56 -3.06 -3.53
CA ASP A 43 -13.21 -2.67 -4.89
C ASP A 43 -11.73 -2.29 -4.95
N LEU A 44 -11.07 -2.69 -6.05
CA LEU A 44 -9.66 -2.39 -6.27
C LEU A 44 -9.49 -1.09 -7.05
N LEU A 45 -8.65 -0.21 -6.55
CA LEU A 45 -8.24 1.01 -7.24
C LEU A 45 -6.80 0.86 -7.72
N ALA A 46 -6.54 1.33 -8.94
CA ALA A 46 -5.20 1.39 -9.49
C ALA A 46 -4.85 2.82 -9.90
N VAL A 47 -3.66 3.26 -9.49
CA VAL A 47 -3.08 4.54 -9.92
C VAL A 47 -2.05 4.24 -10.99
N ALA A 48 -2.36 4.62 -12.23
CA ALA A 48 -1.47 4.38 -13.36
C ALA A 48 -0.23 5.31 -13.32
N CYS A 49 0.85 4.88 -13.98
CA CYS A 49 2.08 5.67 -14.15
C CYS A 49 2.73 6.12 -12.83
N THR A 50 2.56 5.37 -11.77
CA THR A 50 3.20 5.60 -10.47
C THR A 50 4.24 4.52 -10.20
N GLY A 51 5.00 4.64 -9.13
CA GLY A 51 5.88 3.57 -8.65
C GLY A 51 7.37 3.84 -8.80
N ALA A 52 7.80 4.78 -9.63
CA ALA A 52 9.21 5.06 -9.84
C ALA A 52 9.98 5.35 -8.53
N TYR A 53 9.33 5.99 -7.56
CA TYR A 53 9.91 6.31 -6.25
C TYR A 53 9.15 5.66 -5.09
N HIS A 54 7.94 5.18 -5.29
CA HIS A 54 7.05 4.75 -4.22
C HIS A 54 7.63 3.63 -3.36
N HIS A 55 8.31 2.66 -3.97
CA HIS A 55 8.94 1.58 -3.21
C HIS A 55 10.15 2.07 -2.40
N SER A 56 11.03 2.88 -3.00
CA SER A 56 12.25 3.35 -2.35
C SER A 56 12.00 4.43 -1.29
N MET A 57 10.96 5.25 -1.47
CA MET A 57 10.57 6.31 -0.54
C MET A 57 9.52 5.84 0.49
N GLY A 58 9.04 4.62 0.37
CA GLY A 58 8.08 4.05 1.31
C GLY A 58 8.61 4.10 2.74
N SER A 59 7.77 4.51 3.68
CA SER A 59 8.09 4.55 5.11
C SER A 59 7.18 3.62 5.89
N SER A 60 7.56 3.31 7.13
CA SER A 60 6.73 2.58 8.07
C SER A 60 6.01 3.55 9.02
N CYS A 61 5.41 4.61 8.45
CA CYS A 61 4.63 5.59 9.22
C CYS A 61 3.57 4.88 10.06
N ASN A 62 3.46 5.23 11.31
CA ASN A 62 2.55 4.59 12.27
C ASN A 62 2.71 3.06 12.38
N LEU A 63 3.91 2.53 12.11
CA LEU A 63 4.22 1.09 12.08
C LEU A 63 3.40 0.30 11.06
N GLU A 64 2.90 0.96 10.03
CA GLU A 64 2.29 0.28 8.89
C GLU A 64 3.36 -0.40 8.04
N GLY A 65 3.20 -1.71 7.84
CA GLY A 65 4.11 -2.49 7.01
C GLY A 65 3.99 -2.14 5.53
N ARG A 66 5.13 -2.08 4.82
CA ARG A 66 5.17 -1.82 3.39
C ARG A 66 4.44 -2.88 2.60
N PRO A 67 3.68 -2.50 1.54
CA PRO A 67 3.01 -3.45 0.67
C PRO A 67 4.01 -4.30 -0.13
N PRO A 68 3.57 -5.45 -0.67
CA PRO A 68 4.41 -6.22 -1.57
C PRO A 68 4.59 -5.51 -2.92
N LEU A 69 5.68 -5.82 -3.61
CA LEU A 69 5.87 -5.49 -5.01
C LEU A 69 5.57 -6.73 -5.84
N VAL A 70 4.65 -6.61 -6.81
CA VAL A 70 4.25 -7.73 -7.66
C VAL A 70 4.37 -7.34 -9.13
N ALA A 71 4.81 -8.28 -9.95
CA ALA A 71 4.74 -8.19 -11.40
C ALA A 71 3.48 -8.90 -11.88
N VAL A 72 2.73 -8.26 -12.78
CA VAL A 72 1.53 -8.83 -13.40
C VAL A 72 1.71 -8.78 -14.91
N ALA A 73 1.69 -9.93 -15.55
CA ALA A 73 1.76 -10.06 -17.00
C ALA A 73 1.06 -11.33 -17.46
N GLY A 74 0.34 -11.27 -18.59
CA GLY A 74 -0.31 -12.44 -19.19
C GLY A 74 -1.27 -13.18 -18.25
N GLY A 75 -1.97 -12.48 -17.34
CA GLY A 75 -2.83 -13.10 -16.34
C GLY A 75 -2.10 -13.80 -15.19
N GLN A 76 -0.78 -13.68 -15.13
CA GLN A 76 0.06 -14.24 -14.08
C GLN A 76 0.48 -13.13 -13.10
N CYS A 77 0.61 -13.48 -11.84
CA CYS A 77 1.10 -12.61 -10.79
C CYS A 77 2.33 -13.24 -10.14
N GLN A 78 3.42 -12.50 -10.07
CA GLN A 78 4.66 -12.91 -9.42
C GLN A 78 5.04 -11.91 -8.33
N GLU A 79 5.24 -12.37 -7.11
CA GLU A 79 5.77 -11.55 -6.04
C GLU A 79 7.27 -11.31 -6.27
N LEU A 80 7.66 -10.04 -6.37
CA LEU A 80 9.06 -9.62 -6.50
C LEU A 80 9.66 -9.24 -5.15
N VAL A 81 8.85 -8.58 -4.31
CA VAL A 81 9.19 -8.24 -2.92
C VAL A 81 7.99 -8.60 -2.07
N ARG A 82 8.20 -9.41 -1.04
CA ARG A 82 7.12 -9.82 -0.15
C ARG A 82 6.62 -8.64 0.71
N ARG A 83 5.40 -8.75 1.18
CA ARG A 83 4.85 -7.81 2.16
C ARG A 83 5.71 -7.80 3.43
N GLU A 84 5.91 -6.63 3.99
CA GLU A 84 6.59 -6.47 5.28
C GLU A 84 5.72 -7.05 6.40
N THR A 85 6.36 -7.77 7.30
CA THR A 85 5.72 -8.39 8.46
C THR A 85 6.00 -7.57 9.73
N VAL A 86 5.28 -7.85 10.81
CA VAL A 86 5.56 -7.27 12.12
C VAL A 86 6.99 -7.60 12.57
N ALA A 87 7.48 -8.80 12.27
CA ALA A 87 8.86 -9.19 12.60
C ALA A 87 9.90 -8.33 11.87
N ASP A 88 9.62 -7.92 10.63
CA ASP A 88 10.50 -7.00 9.89
C ASP A 88 10.53 -5.61 10.56
N LEU A 89 9.38 -5.10 10.99
CA LEU A 89 9.29 -3.82 11.69
C LEU A 89 10.07 -3.84 13.01
N LEU A 90 10.01 -4.97 13.72
CA LEU A 90 10.68 -5.16 15.01
C LEU A 90 12.13 -5.63 14.88
N ALA A 91 12.62 -5.89 13.68
CA ALA A 91 13.97 -6.44 13.45
C ALA A 91 15.09 -5.56 14.04
N ARG A 92 14.87 -4.27 14.21
CA ARG A 92 15.84 -3.32 14.80
C ARG A 92 15.62 -3.11 16.31
N ASP A 93 14.54 -3.63 16.86
CA ASP A 93 14.24 -3.51 18.28
C ASP A 93 15.07 -4.54 19.04
N ARG A 94 16.03 -4.06 19.86
CA ARG A 94 16.93 -4.89 20.65
C ARG A 94 16.25 -5.51 21.88
N GLY A 95 15.09 -4.98 22.28
CA GLY A 95 14.28 -5.52 23.36
C GLY A 95 13.32 -6.64 22.94
N TRP A 96 13.15 -6.88 21.63
CA TRP A 96 12.27 -7.92 21.15
C TRP A 96 12.81 -9.33 21.45
N PRO A 97 12.00 -10.26 21.98
CA PRO A 97 12.47 -11.58 22.47
C PRO A 97 13.20 -12.45 21.45
N GLY A 98 13.07 -12.16 20.16
CA GLY A 98 13.77 -12.86 19.09
C GLY A 98 15.22 -12.39 18.85
N HIS A 99 15.68 -11.34 19.52
CA HIS A 99 17.04 -10.85 19.40
C HIS A 99 17.86 -11.14 20.66
N PRO A 100 18.98 -11.85 20.57
CA PRO A 100 19.87 -11.99 21.71
C PRO A 100 20.40 -10.60 22.10
N VAL A 101 20.17 -10.23 23.34
CA VAL A 101 20.77 -9.03 23.92
C VAL A 101 22.27 -9.31 24.06
N THR A 102 23.05 -8.94 23.06
CA THR A 102 24.51 -8.89 23.24
C THR A 102 24.78 -7.74 24.18
N SER A 103 25.25 -8.04 25.40
CA SER A 103 25.72 -7.02 26.33
C SER A 103 26.78 -6.17 25.60
N ALA A 104 26.62 -4.86 25.59
CA ALA A 104 27.68 -4.00 25.14
C ALA A 104 28.89 -4.27 26.01
N ALA A 105 29.96 -4.77 25.39
CA ALA A 105 31.27 -4.87 26.06
C ALA A 105 31.67 -3.44 26.41
N SER A 106 31.98 -3.23 27.67
CA SER A 106 32.51 -2.02 28.27
C SER A 106 33.86 -1.65 27.66
#